data_1754433768129033d3c21702b479f0af
#
_entry.id   1754433768129033d3c21702b479f0af
#
_cell.length_a   1.000
_cell.length_b   1.000
_cell.length_c   1.000
_cell.angle_alpha   90.00
_cell.angle_beta   90.00
_cell.angle_gamma   90.00
#
_symmetry.space_group_name_H-M   'P 1'
#
loop_
_entity.id
_entity.type
_entity.pdbx_description
1 polymer ?
#
loop_
_entity_poly.entity_id
_entity_poly.type
_entity_poly.pdbx_seq_one_letter_code
_entity_poly.pdbx_strand_id
1 'polypeptide(L)'
;MYKRFTAICFSIGLLLSYSLAYAGVVTHHFKTLDLTAEAEYQTGNPDKPAVLIMHGFLTTNQFHTIKATVQAFHDAGYTTLAPTLTLNINKRRQSVKCNAIHTHTLEQDQLEISEWIDWLEKKGHKQIILVGHSSGSQELLALLASRKDPFIKLAIFTSLFYLNGEELGTNPAELDYSKKALEAKNNQPHKYSFLFCHNNYYATPESFLSYQKLDRQYILEQLRNLEVPNYTIMGSEDKRYKSVGNNWLDELKQTGTNLVIIEGANHFFSSEYEFDLQDQLVQITNNHFNQP
;
A
#
# COMPACT_ATOMS: atom_id res chain seq x y z
N MET A 1 5.71 -80.73 1.39
CA MET A 1 5.34 -79.58 2.28
C MET A 1 5.90 -78.30 1.66
N TYR A 2 5.10 -77.62 0.88
CA TYR A 2 5.50 -76.36 0.29
C TYR A 2 4.84 -75.18 1.08
N LYS A 3 5.65 -74.34 1.76
CA LYS A 3 5.19 -73.18 2.43
C LYS A 3 5.10 -72.03 1.39
N ARG A 4 3.88 -71.50 1.14
CA ARG A 4 3.66 -70.33 0.34
C ARG A 4 3.92 -69.05 1.22
N PHE A 5 4.89 -68.26 0.83
CA PHE A 5 5.09 -66.93 1.38
C PHE A 5 4.21 -65.92 0.60
N THR A 6 3.26 -65.31 1.29
CA THR A 6 2.43 -64.21 0.73
C THR A 6 3.13 -62.91 1.05
N ALA A 7 3.64 -62.25 0.02
CA ALA A 7 4.21 -60.90 0.14
C ALA A 7 3.06 -59.89 0.12
N ILE A 8 2.89 -59.16 1.21
CA ILE A 8 1.96 -58.02 1.32
C ILE A 8 2.71 -56.76 0.85
N CYS A 9 2.39 -56.27 -0.35
CA CYS A 9 2.84 -54.98 -0.84
C CYS A 9 2.03 -53.85 -0.15
N PHE A 10 2.69 -53.11 0.74
CA PHE A 10 2.15 -51.88 1.30
C PHE A 10 2.38 -50.73 0.29
N SER A 11 1.35 -50.37 -0.45
CA SER A 11 1.37 -49.18 -1.29
C SER A 11 1.17 -47.92 -0.41
N ILE A 12 2.25 -47.19 -0.14
CA ILE A 12 2.20 -45.86 0.49
C ILE A 12 1.71 -44.90 -0.59
N GLY A 13 0.44 -44.57 -0.54
CA GLY A 13 -0.13 -43.50 -1.36
C GLY A 13 0.41 -42.14 -0.89
N LEU A 14 1.31 -41.56 -1.67
CA LEU A 14 1.73 -40.14 -1.50
C LEU A 14 0.52 -39.27 -1.82
N LEU A 15 -0.17 -38.77 -0.79
CA LEU A 15 -1.18 -37.71 -0.94
C LEU A 15 -0.44 -36.39 -1.29
N LEU A 16 -0.24 -36.16 -2.58
CA LEU A 16 0.13 -34.85 -3.08
C LEU A 16 -1.06 -33.90 -2.84
N SER A 17 -0.99 -33.11 -1.79
CA SER A 17 -1.91 -31.98 -1.57
C SER A 17 -1.62 -30.92 -2.63
N TYR A 18 -2.37 -30.96 -3.72
CA TYR A 18 -2.40 -29.87 -4.68
C TYR A 18 -3.08 -28.67 -4.02
N SER A 19 -2.34 -27.64 -3.68
CA SER A 19 -2.91 -26.33 -3.38
C SER A 19 -3.55 -25.83 -4.66
N LEU A 20 -4.89 -25.81 -4.72
CA LEU A 20 -5.60 -25.18 -5.83
C LEU A 20 -5.24 -23.69 -5.81
N ALA A 21 -4.58 -23.23 -6.87
CA ALA A 21 -4.33 -21.82 -7.06
C ALA A 21 -5.69 -21.08 -7.11
N TYR A 22 -5.90 -20.14 -6.20
CA TYR A 22 -7.09 -19.30 -6.16
C TYR A 22 -6.72 -17.92 -6.66
N ALA A 23 -7.44 -17.40 -7.64
CA ALA A 23 -7.37 -16.02 -8.05
C ALA A 23 -8.80 -15.48 -8.12
N GLY A 24 -9.09 -14.43 -7.39
CA GLY A 24 -10.44 -13.87 -7.40
C GLY A 24 -10.60 -12.65 -6.48
N VAL A 25 -11.79 -12.08 -6.53
CA VAL A 25 -12.18 -10.98 -5.65
C VAL A 25 -12.66 -11.55 -4.31
N VAL A 26 -12.08 -11.07 -3.23
CA VAL A 26 -12.52 -11.33 -1.86
C VAL A 26 -13.13 -10.07 -1.27
N THR A 27 -14.03 -10.25 -0.31
CA THR A 27 -14.70 -9.14 0.38
C THR A 27 -14.39 -9.20 1.87
N HIS A 28 -14.23 -8.04 2.49
CA HIS A 28 -14.12 -7.89 3.94
C HIS A 28 -15.07 -6.80 4.43
N HIS A 29 -15.79 -7.08 5.53
CA HIS A 29 -16.70 -6.14 6.16
C HIS A 29 -16.04 -5.57 7.43
N PHE A 30 -15.76 -4.28 7.39
CA PHE A 30 -15.22 -3.51 8.51
C PHE A 30 -16.33 -3.15 9.47
N LYS A 31 -16.46 -3.90 10.56
CA LYS A 31 -17.57 -3.73 11.51
C LYS A 31 -17.62 -2.34 12.14
N THR A 32 -16.46 -1.76 12.43
CA THR A 32 -16.34 -0.44 13.05
C THR A 32 -16.82 0.68 12.13
N LEU A 33 -16.61 0.52 10.82
CA LEU A 33 -16.99 1.51 9.80
C LEU A 33 -18.35 1.23 9.19
N ASP A 34 -18.91 0.03 9.39
CA ASP A 34 -20.08 -0.51 8.69
C ASP A 34 -19.94 -0.45 7.16
N LEU A 35 -18.74 -0.74 6.68
CA LEU A 35 -18.39 -0.72 5.26
C LEU A 35 -17.83 -2.07 4.82
N THR A 36 -18.01 -2.38 3.55
CA THR A 36 -17.39 -3.55 2.91
C THR A 36 -16.45 -3.10 1.82
N ALA A 37 -15.20 -3.60 1.84
CA ALA A 37 -14.26 -3.44 0.75
C ALA A 37 -14.09 -4.73 -0.05
N GLU A 38 -13.55 -4.59 -1.24
CA GLU A 38 -13.13 -5.68 -2.11
C GLU A 38 -11.61 -5.63 -2.31
N ALA A 39 -11.01 -6.81 -2.41
CA ALA A 39 -9.60 -6.96 -2.74
C ALA A 39 -9.43 -8.04 -3.81
N GLU A 40 -8.48 -7.85 -4.71
CA GLU A 40 -7.96 -8.93 -5.54
C GLU A 40 -7.02 -9.79 -4.70
N TYR A 41 -7.28 -11.09 -4.65
CA TYR A 41 -6.47 -12.06 -3.91
C TYR A 41 -6.05 -13.19 -4.82
N GLN A 42 -4.75 -13.46 -4.88
CA GLN A 42 -4.18 -14.53 -5.69
C GLN A 42 -3.23 -15.35 -4.82
N THR A 43 -3.47 -16.65 -4.72
CA THR A 43 -2.61 -17.54 -3.94
C THR A 43 -1.36 -17.91 -4.72
N GLY A 44 -0.21 -17.84 -4.07
CA GLY A 44 1.08 -18.26 -4.56
C GLY A 44 1.61 -19.49 -3.79
N ASN A 45 2.94 -19.62 -3.75
CA ASN A 45 3.62 -20.64 -2.98
C ASN A 45 3.43 -20.38 -1.48
N PRO A 46 2.90 -21.34 -0.69
CA PRO A 46 2.68 -21.16 0.74
C PRO A 46 3.96 -20.95 1.57
N ASP A 47 5.12 -21.34 1.04
CA ASP A 47 6.42 -21.16 1.70
C ASP A 47 6.98 -19.71 1.49
N LYS A 48 6.35 -18.91 0.62
CA LYS A 48 6.71 -17.52 0.38
C LYS A 48 5.83 -16.58 1.21
N PRO A 49 6.33 -15.37 1.53
CA PRO A 49 5.53 -14.33 2.15
C PRO A 49 4.28 -13.97 1.34
N ALA A 50 3.24 -13.46 2.01
CA ALA A 50 2.16 -12.77 1.33
C ALA A 50 2.51 -11.29 1.14
N VAL A 51 2.02 -10.70 0.04
CA VAL A 51 2.26 -9.29 -0.31
C VAL A 51 0.93 -8.54 -0.29
N LEU A 52 0.81 -7.56 0.59
CA LEU A 52 -0.30 -6.60 0.58
C LEU A 52 0.12 -5.37 -0.22
N ILE A 53 -0.67 -5.00 -1.24
CA ILE A 53 -0.33 -3.96 -2.21
C ILE A 53 -1.38 -2.85 -2.16
N MET A 54 -0.94 -1.62 -1.80
CA MET A 54 -1.81 -0.45 -1.63
C MET A 54 -1.71 0.52 -2.81
N HIS A 55 -2.89 0.94 -3.29
CA HIS A 55 -3.01 1.89 -4.40
C HIS A 55 -2.81 3.35 -3.96
N GLY A 56 -2.63 4.25 -4.94
CA GLY A 56 -2.49 5.68 -4.72
C GLY A 56 -3.82 6.44 -4.57
N PHE A 57 -3.69 7.77 -4.41
CA PHE A 57 -4.76 8.70 -4.09
C PHE A 57 -5.96 8.61 -5.04
N LEU A 58 -7.14 8.41 -4.48
CA LEU A 58 -8.44 8.30 -5.16
C LEU A 58 -8.55 7.19 -6.22
N THR A 59 -7.51 6.40 -6.44
CA THR A 59 -7.50 5.30 -7.42
C THR A 59 -8.02 3.99 -6.80
N THR A 60 -7.79 2.87 -7.46
CA THR A 60 -8.20 1.52 -7.02
C THR A 60 -7.06 0.54 -7.27
N ASN A 61 -7.23 -0.71 -6.82
CA ASN A 61 -6.34 -1.81 -7.15
C ASN A 61 -6.27 -2.12 -8.67
N GLN A 62 -7.19 -1.58 -9.46
CA GLN A 62 -7.18 -1.73 -10.93
C GLN A 62 -6.30 -0.69 -11.64
N PHE A 63 -5.66 0.22 -10.90
CA PHE A 63 -4.72 1.17 -11.48
C PHE A 63 -3.51 0.41 -12.07
N HIS A 64 -3.01 0.83 -13.24
CA HIS A 64 -2.01 0.07 -14.01
C HIS A 64 -0.77 -0.30 -13.19
N THR A 65 -0.18 0.64 -12.45
CA THR A 65 1.00 0.38 -11.61
C THR A 65 0.73 -0.68 -10.55
N ILE A 66 -0.48 -0.70 -9.96
CA ILE A 66 -0.88 -1.70 -8.98
C ILE A 66 -1.04 -3.07 -9.62
N LYS A 67 -1.69 -3.13 -10.79
CA LYS A 67 -1.84 -4.39 -11.54
C LYS A 67 -0.49 -4.97 -11.95
N ALA A 68 0.42 -4.12 -12.43
CA ALA A 68 1.77 -4.53 -12.78
C ALA A 68 2.53 -5.07 -11.55
N THR A 69 2.39 -4.42 -10.40
CA THR A 69 2.97 -4.87 -9.13
C THR A 69 2.39 -6.21 -8.68
N VAL A 70 1.05 -6.39 -8.73
CA VAL A 70 0.38 -7.66 -8.43
C VAL A 70 0.90 -8.77 -9.33
N GLN A 71 0.97 -8.52 -10.65
CA GLN A 71 1.44 -9.48 -11.63
C GLN A 71 2.88 -9.90 -11.37
N ALA A 72 3.79 -8.95 -11.12
CA ALA A 72 5.20 -9.23 -10.85
C ALA A 72 5.37 -10.18 -9.64
N PHE A 73 4.70 -9.90 -8.54
CA PHE A 73 4.77 -10.76 -7.36
C PHE A 73 4.10 -12.12 -7.58
N HIS A 74 2.97 -12.16 -8.28
CA HIS A 74 2.28 -13.42 -8.57
C HIS A 74 3.12 -14.32 -9.48
N ASP A 75 3.71 -13.76 -10.55
CA ASP A 75 4.61 -14.51 -11.47
C ASP A 75 5.87 -15.02 -10.76
N ALA A 76 6.34 -14.27 -9.77
CA ALA A 76 7.42 -14.70 -8.88
C ALA A 76 6.97 -15.71 -7.80
N GLY A 77 5.70 -16.12 -7.80
CA GLY A 77 5.13 -17.15 -6.94
C GLY A 77 4.74 -16.66 -5.54
N TYR A 78 4.56 -15.37 -5.32
CA TYR A 78 4.07 -14.81 -4.05
C TYR A 78 2.54 -14.83 -4.00
N THR A 79 1.97 -15.01 -2.82
CA THR A 79 0.55 -14.69 -2.60
C THR A 79 0.39 -13.18 -2.58
N THR A 80 -0.61 -12.65 -3.31
CA THR A 80 -0.88 -11.22 -3.37
C THR A 80 -2.27 -10.87 -2.87
N LEU A 81 -2.40 -9.75 -2.18
CA LEU A 81 -3.65 -9.13 -1.76
C LEU A 81 -3.60 -7.64 -2.11
N ALA A 82 -4.46 -7.21 -3.03
CA ALA A 82 -4.56 -5.81 -3.44
C ALA A 82 -5.97 -5.29 -3.15
N PRO A 83 -6.21 -4.68 -1.99
CA PRO A 83 -7.50 -4.09 -1.66
C PRO A 83 -7.73 -2.77 -2.40
N THR A 84 -9.00 -2.42 -2.55
CA THR A 84 -9.43 -1.06 -2.86
C THR A 84 -10.01 -0.46 -1.59
N LEU A 85 -9.38 0.61 -1.05
CA LEU A 85 -9.89 1.34 0.12
C LEU A 85 -11.30 1.84 -0.14
N THR A 86 -12.16 1.81 0.85
CA THR A 86 -13.56 2.23 0.68
C THR A 86 -13.70 3.72 0.41
N LEU A 87 -12.87 4.54 1.01
CA LEU A 87 -13.02 6.00 1.03
C LEU A 87 -14.44 6.43 1.45
N ASN A 88 -15.02 5.70 2.43
CA ASN A 88 -16.43 5.81 2.87
C ASN A 88 -17.48 5.48 1.79
N ILE A 89 -17.11 4.73 0.73
CA ILE A 89 -18.00 4.23 -0.30
C ILE A 89 -18.04 2.70 -0.23
N ASN A 90 -19.18 2.16 0.16
CA ASN A 90 -19.36 0.72 0.31
C ASN A 90 -19.14 -0.02 -1.01
N LYS A 91 -18.27 -1.05 -1.00
CA LYS A 91 -17.90 -1.85 -2.18
C LYS A 91 -17.39 -1.01 -3.36
N ARG A 92 -16.56 -0.02 -3.07
CA ARG A 92 -15.97 0.85 -4.09
C ARG A 92 -15.14 0.05 -5.10
N ARG A 93 -15.39 0.29 -6.39
CA ARG A 93 -14.68 -0.36 -7.52
C ARG A 93 -14.11 0.63 -8.53
N GLN A 94 -14.35 1.92 -8.34
CA GLN A 94 -13.94 2.96 -9.28
C GLN A 94 -13.16 4.07 -8.58
N SER A 95 -12.31 4.74 -9.36
CA SER A 95 -11.63 5.94 -8.90
C SER A 95 -12.65 7.02 -8.53
N VAL A 96 -12.34 7.79 -7.50
CA VAL A 96 -13.19 8.91 -7.05
C VAL A 96 -12.69 10.20 -7.68
N LYS A 97 -13.62 11.06 -8.11
CA LYS A 97 -13.28 12.37 -8.68
C LYS A 97 -12.93 13.36 -7.57
N CYS A 98 -12.04 14.32 -7.87
CA CYS A 98 -11.68 15.37 -6.92
C CYS A 98 -12.89 16.15 -6.36
N ASN A 99 -13.91 16.38 -7.17
CA ASN A 99 -15.12 17.12 -6.79
C ASN A 99 -16.24 16.25 -6.22
N ALA A 100 -15.99 14.97 -5.96
CA ALA A 100 -16.88 14.17 -5.12
C ALA A 100 -16.74 14.63 -3.66
N ILE A 101 -17.75 14.33 -2.84
CA ILE A 101 -17.66 14.63 -1.40
C ILE A 101 -16.78 13.57 -0.74
N HIS A 102 -15.63 14.00 -0.22
CA HIS A 102 -14.71 13.16 0.53
C HIS A 102 -14.98 13.30 2.04
N THR A 103 -15.25 12.19 2.69
CA THR A 103 -15.56 12.14 4.13
C THR A 103 -14.64 11.17 4.90
N HIS A 104 -13.88 10.34 4.18
CA HIS A 104 -12.93 9.41 4.78
C HIS A 104 -11.75 10.13 5.43
N THR A 105 -11.16 9.53 6.44
CA THR A 105 -9.98 10.06 7.12
C THR A 105 -8.80 9.10 7.00
N LEU A 106 -7.60 9.61 7.23
CA LEU A 106 -6.39 8.78 7.24
C LEU A 106 -6.48 7.66 8.29
N GLU A 107 -7.09 7.93 9.43
CA GLU A 107 -7.29 6.95 10.48
C GLU A 107 -8.22 5.80 10.05
N GLN A 108 -9.25 6.11 9.26
CA GLN A 108 -10.14 5.10 8.65
C GLN A 108 -9.40 4.27 7.61
N ASP A 109 -8.61 4.90 6.74
CA ASP A 109 -7.78 4.18 5.76
C ASP A 109 -6.78 3.25 6.45
N GLN A 110 -6.13 3.71 7.52
CA GLN A 110 -5.23 2.88 8.34
C GLN A 110 -5.96 1.70 9.00
N LEU A 111 -7.18 1.90 9.48
CA LEU A 111 -8.01 0.82 10.04
C LEU A 111 -8.33 -0.24 8.98
N GLU A 112 -8.74 0.17 7.79
CA GLU A 112 -9.01 -0.76 6.68
C GLU A 112 -7.76 -1.56 6.31
N ILE A 113 -6.60 -0.91 6.16
CA ILE A 113 -5.33 -1.58 5.85
C ILE A 113 -4.96 -2.56 6.97
N SER A 114 -5.11 -2.13 8.22
CA SER A 114 -4.83 -2.97 9.39
C SER A 114 -5.69 -4.24 9.40
N GLU A 115 -7.00 -4.13 9.12
CA GLU A 115 -7.89 -5.29 9.06
C GLU A 115 -7.59 -6.21 7.86
N TRP A 116 -7.07 -5.70 6.75
CA TRP A 116 -6.59 -6.53 5.64
C TRP A 116 -5.30 -7.29 5.98
N ILE A 117 -4.40 -6.70 6.79
CA ILE A 117 -3.24 -7.41 7.34
C ILE A 117 -3.73 -8.55 8.24
N ASP A 118 -4.64 -8.27 9.18
CA ASP A 118 -5.25 -9.28 10.06
C ASP A 118 -5.96 -10.38 9.27
N TRP A 119 -6.54 -10.04 8.12
CA TRP A 119 -7.17 -11.02 7.22
C TRP A 119 -6.12 -12.00 6.65
N LEU A 120 -4.96 -11.51 6.20
CA LEU A 120 -3.85 -12.37 5.75
C LEU A 120 -3.34 -13.26 6.89
N GLU A 121 -3.20 -12.73 8.09
CA GLU A 121 -2.78 -13.51 9.26
C GLU A 121 -3.79 -14.63 9.58
N LYS A 122 -5.09 -14.34 9.54
CA LYS A 122 -6.17 -15.32 9.72
C LYS A 122 -6.17 -16.38 8.61
N LYS A 123 -5.67 -16.07 7.42
CA LYS A 123 -5.44 -17.04 6.34
C LYS A 123 -4.21 -17.92 6.56
N GLY A 124 -3.42 -17.65 7.59
CA GLY A 124 -2.26 -18.45 7.97
C GLY A 124 -0.91 -17.89 7.54
N HIS A 125 -0.89 -16.71 6.87
CA HIS A 125 0.37 -16.08 6.47
C HIS A 125 1.11 -15.53 7.70
N LYS A 126 2.37 -15.94 7.87
CA LYS A 126 3.24 -15.56 9.00
C LYS A 126 4.34 -14.57 8.61
N GLN A 127 4.47 -14.30 7.33
CA GLN A 127 5.38 -13.31 6.77
C GLN A 127 4.60 -12.48 5.76
N ILE A 128 4.57 -11.18 5.98
CA ILE A 128 3.83 -10.23 5.16
C ILE A 128 4.79 -9.15 4.68
N ILE A 129 4.71 -8.84 3.40
CA ILE A 129 5.38 -7.72 2.76
C ILE A 129 4.32 -6.66 2.49
N LEU A 130 4.62 -5.41 2.83
CA LEU A 130 3.77 -4.27 2.49
C LEU A 130 4.38 -3.52 1.32
N VAL A 131 3.58 -3.29 0.28
CA VAL A 131 3.99 -2.48 -0.88
C VAL A 131 2.96 -1.38 -1.09
N GLY A 132 3.42 -0.13 -1.06
CA GLY A 132 2.56 1.03 -1.32
C GLY A 132 3.00 1.79 -2.57
N HIS A 133 2.03 2.40 -3.26
CA HIS A 133 2.31 3.32 -4.35
C HIS A 133 1.71 4.69 -4.07
N SER A 134 2.53 5.75 -4.21
CA SER A 134 2.08 7.13 -4.01
C SER A 134 1.44 7.31 -2.61
N SER A 135 0.18 7.77 -2.48
CA SER A 135 -0.47 7.90 -1.16
C SER A 135 -0.55 6.57 -0.40
N GLY A 136 -0.66 5.45 -1.07
CA GLY A 136 -0.58 4.15 -0.42
C GLY A 136 0.74 3.91 0.31
N SER A 137 1.84 4.53 -0.15
CA SER A 137 3.12 4.52 0.57
C SER A 137 3.04 5.32 1.87
N GLN A 138 2.44 6.52 1.84
CA GLN A 138 2.28 7.35 3.04
C GLN A 138 1.32 6.71 4.05
N GLU A 139 0.22 6.12 3.58
CA GLU A 139 -0.77 5.43 4.42
C GLU A 139 -0.14 4.23 5.13
N LEU A 140 0.66 3.42 4.42
CA LEU A 140 1.41 2.30 5.00
C LEU A 140 2.47 2.79 6.00
N LEU A 141 3.23 3.83 5.67
CA LEU A 141 4.22 4.40 6.59
C LEU A 141 3.56 4.93 7.86
N ALA A 142 2.43 5.63 7.73
CA ALA A 142 1.67 6.14 8.87
C ALA A 142 1.06 5.01 9.73
N LEU A 143 0.63 3.91 9.11
CA LEU A 143 0.19 2.72 9.83
C LEU A 143 1.34 2.08 10.62
N LEU A 144 2.50 1.87 9.99
CA LEU A 144 3.69 1.27 10.60
C LEU A 144 4.26 2.11 11.75
N ALA A 145 4.04 3.42 11.74
CA ALA A 145 4.40 4.31 12.86
C ALA A 145 3.63 4.00 14.15
N SER A 146 2.43 3.44 14.05
CA SER A 146 1.54 3.14 15.18
C SER A 146 1.35 1.63 15.44
N ARG A 147 1.51 0.79 14.41
CA ARG A 147 1.34 -0.66 14.48
C ARG A 147 2.68 -1.37 14.43
N LYS A 148 3.06 -2.01 15.55
CA LYS A 148 4.17 -2.97 15.59
C LYS A 148 3.61 -4.36 15.39
N ASP A 149 3.99 -5.01 14.28
CA ASP A 149 3.46 -6.31 13.89
C ASP A 149 4.61 -7.25 13.51
N PRO A 150 4.82 -8.34 14.27
CA PRO A 150 5.93 -9.25 14.01
C PRO A 150 5.79 -10.06 12.71
N PHE A 151 4.62 -10.07 12.09
CA PHE A 151 4.42 -10.73 10.80
C PHE A 151 4.83 -9.86 9.62
N ILE A 152 4.90 -8.53 9.77
CA ILE A 152 5.40 -7.63 8.75
C ILE A 152 6.93 -7.71 8.71
N LYS A 153 7.48 -8.20 7.60
CA LYS A 153 8.92 -8.46 7.45
C LYS A 153 9.64 -7.46 6.56
N LEU A 154 8.91 -6.80 5.68
CA LEU A 154 9.46 -5.86 4.70
C LEU A 154 8.39 -4.83 4.32
N ALA A 155 8.80 -3.58 4.15
CA ALA A 155 7.99 -2.53 3.56
C ALA A 155 8.69 -1.93 2.33
N ILE A 156 7.95 -1.77 1.23
CA ILE A 156 8.46 -1.15 0.00
C ILE A 156 7.53 0.01 -0.37
N PHE A 157 8.08 1.21 -0.43
CA PHE A 157 7.38 2.44 -0.74
C PHE A 157 7.76 2.89 -2.16
N THR A 158 6.81 2.89 -3.09
CA THR A 158 7.06 3.38 -4.45
C THR A 158 6.50 4.78 -4.63
N SER A 159 7.26 5.66 -5.26
CA SER A 159 6.91 7.08 -5.44
C SER A 159 6.48 7.76 -4.13
N LEU A 160 7.21 7.47 -3.04
CA LEU A 160 6.94 8.04 -1.73
C LEU A 160 7.19 9.55 -1.74
N PHE A 161 6.21 10.28 -1.28
CA PHE A 161 6.23 11.72 -1.21
C PHE A 161 5.47 12.18 0.05
N TYR A 162 5.34 13.46 0.30
CA TYR A 162 4.48 14.00 1.36
C TYR A 162 3.25 14.70 0.76
N LEU A 163 2.20 14.90 1.57
CA LEU A 163 0.90 15.37 1.09
C LEU A 163 0.61 16.84 1.47
N ASN A 164 1.35 17.38 2.43
CA ASN A 164 1.14 18.71 2.97
C ASN A 164 2.44 19.51 2.97
N GLY A 165 2.40 20.73 2.47
CA GLY A 165 3.50 21.68 2.42
C GLY A 165 3.12 22.91 1.59
N GLU A 166 3.67 24.07 1.94
CA GLU A 166 3.43 25.31 1.17
C GLU A 166 3.90 25.17 -0.28
N GLU A 167 5.01 24.46 -0.49
CA GLU A 167 5.57 24.14 -1.81
C GLU A 167 4.67 23.24 -2.66
N LEU A 168 3.69 22.56 -2.02
CA LEU A 168 2.65 21.78 -2.69
C LEU A 168 1.36 22.55 -2.93
N GLY A 169 1.36 23.84 -2.57
CA GLY A 169 0.19 24.69 -2.67
C GLY A 169 -0.81 24.52 -1.54
N THR A 170 -0.40 23.90 -0.40
CA THR A 170 -1.23 23.90 0.80
C THR A 170 -1.51 25.34 1.23
N ASN A 171 -2.78 25.68 1.39
CA ASN A 171 -3.20 27.01 1.76
C ASN A 171 -3.40 27.13 3.28
N PRO A 172 -2.59 27.93 4.00
CA PRO A 172 -2.75 28.11 5.45
C PRO A 172 -4.15 28.59 5.86
N ALA A 173 -4.82 29.37 5.02
CA ALA A 173 -6.19 29.82 5.30
C ALA A 173 -7.21 28.69 5.28
N GLU A 174 -7.02 27.67 4.44
CA GLU A 174 -7.87 26.46 4.40
C GLU A 174 -7.65 25.59 5.65
N LEU A 175 -6.41 25.52 6.15
CA LEU A 175 -6.10 24.83 7.40
C LEU A 175 -6.76 25.52 8.60
N ASP A 176 -6.64 26.85 8.68
CA ASP A 176 -7.26 27.65 9.75
C ASP A 176 -8.79 27.57 9.70
N TYR A 177 -9.36 27.69 8.51
CA TYR A 177 -10.80 27.50 8.29
C TYR A 177 -11.26 26.13 8.81
N SER A 178 -10.57 25.05 8.44
CA SER A 178 -10.97 23.69 8.82
C SER A 178 -10.89 23.46 10.32
N LYS A 179 -9.85 23.95 10.99
CA LYS A 179 -9.71 23.89 12.44
C LYS A 179 -10.86 24.61 13.14
N LYS A 180 -11.16 25.84 12.74
CA LYS A 180 -12.27 26.63 13.29
C LYS A 180 -13.63 26.00 13.03
N ALA A 181 -13.81 25.39 11.84
CA ALA A 181 -15.05 24.69 11.52
C ALA A 181 -15.28 23.49 12.46
N LEU A 182 -14.24 22.69 12.75
CA LEU A 182 -14.34 21.56 13.69
C LEU A 182 -14.58 22.05 15.12
N GLU A 183 -13.93 23.11 15.58
CA GLU A 183 -14.18 23.72 16.89
C GLU A 183 -15.64 24.17 17.02
N ALA A 184 -16.21 24.70 15.95
CA ALA A 184 -17.63 25.07 15.87
C ALA A 184 -18.57 23.88 15.62
N LYS A 185 -18.06 22.65 15.62
CA LYS A 185 -18.80 21.39 15.30
C LYS A 185 -19.46 21.44 13.91
N ASN A 186 -18.85 22.16 12.97
CA ASN A 186 -19.28 22.24 11.57
C ASN A 186 -18.37 21.37 10.70
N ASN A 187 -18.86 20.22 10.27
CA ASN A 187 -18.14 19.31 9.36
C ASN A 187 -18.76 19.31 7.95
N GLN A 188 -19.34 20.45 7.52
CA GLN A 188 -19.90 20.58 6.17
C GLN A 188 -18.77 20.62 5.13
N PRO A 189 -18.92 19.90 3.98
CA PRO A 189 -17.90 19.86 2.95
C PRO A 189 -17.57 21.24 2.40
N HIS A 190 -16.28 21.45 2.14
CA HIS A 190 -15.71 22.67 1.58
C HIS A 190 -14.72 22.31 0.46
N LYS A 191 -14.37 23.26 -0.40
CA LYS A 191 -13.38 23.08 -1.46
C LYS A 191 -11.98 23.43 -0.93
N TYR A 192 -11.05 22.54 -1.19
CA TYR A 192 -9.65 22.64 -0.77
C TYR A 192 -8.70 22.49 -1.94
N SER A 193 -7.50 23.05 -1.79
CA SER A 193 -6.33 22.69 -2.58
C SER A 193 -5.68 21.46 -1.96
N PHE A 194 -5.74 20.32 -2.67
CA PHE A 194 -5.11 19.09 -2.18
C PHE A 194 -4.55 18.27 -3.34
N LEU A 195 -3.25 18.05 -3.32
CA LEU A 195 -2.53 17.30 -4.36
C LEU A 195 -2.86 17.82 -5.78
N PHE A 196 -3.07 16.88 -6.73
CA PHE A 196 -3.42 17.23 -8.11
C PHE A 196 -4.85 17.74 -8.28
N CYS A 197 -5.67 17.71 -7.22
CA CYS A 197 -7.02 18.25 -7.27
C CYS A 197 -7.05 19.78 -7.25
N HIS A 198 -5.92 20.43 -6.92
CA HIS A 198 -5.83 21.88 -6.79
C HIS A 198 -7.01 22.43 -5.95
N ASN A 199 -7.68 23.48 -6.38
CA ASN A 199 -8.82 24.09 -5.68
C ASN A 199 -10.14 23.34 -5.89
N ASN A 200 -10.11 22.05 -6.15
CA ASN A 200 -11.29 21.26 -6.49
C ASN A 200 -11.44 19.96 -5.67
N TYR A 201 -10.69 19.82 -4.59
CA TYR A 201 -10.88 18.75 -3.63
C TYR A 201 -12.03 19.13 -2.70
N TYR A 202 -13.19 18.44 -2.84
CA TYR A 202 -14.37 18.73 -2.07
C TYR A 202 -14.51 17.76 -0.90
N ALA A 203 -14.15 18.19 0.30
CA ALA A 203 -14.04 17.34 1.48
C ALA A 203 -14.64 17.97 2.73
N THR A 204 -14.96 17.13 3.71
CA THR A 204 -15.25 17.64 5.06
C THR A 204 -13.96 18.19 5.70
N PRO A 205 -14.04 19.18 6.61
CA PRO A 205 -12.91 19.68 7.38
C PRO A 205 -12.13 18.56 8.08
N GLU A 206 -12.80 17.59 8.65
CA GLU A 206 -12.20 16.43 9.33
C GLU A 206 -11.39 15.56 8.35
N SER A 207 -12.00 15.20 7.21
CA SER A 207 -11.32 14.46 6.15
C SER A 207 -10.07 15.19 5.67
N PHE A 208 -10.19 16.47 5.31
CA PHE A 208 -9.07 17.24 4.84
C PHE A 208 -7.93 17.32 5.87
N LEU A 209 -8.25 17.65 7.13
CA LEU A 209 -7.25 17.81 8.19
C LEU A 209 -6.54 16.50 8.55
N SER A 210 -7.21 15.36 8.45
CA SER A 210 -6.62 14.06 8.83
C SER A 210 -5.35 13.74 8.04
N TYR A 211 -5.27 14.16 6.78
CA TYR A 211 -4.11 13.94 5.92
C TYR A 211 -3.02 15.02 6.06
N GLN A 212 -3.32 16.15 6.71
CA GLN A 212 -2.37 17.27 6.79
C GLN A 212 -1.15 16.96 7.67
N LYS A 213 -1.22 15.95 8.52
CA LYS A 213 -0.06 15.47 9.30
C LYS A 213 1.01 14.80 8.43
N LEU A 214 0.66 14.36 7.21
CA LEU A 214 1.59 13.72 6.29
C LEU A 214 2.45 14.75 5.55
N ASP A 215 3.09 15.62 6.32
CA ASP A 215 4.02 16.62 5.82
C ASP A 215 5.44 16.05 5.65
N ARG A 216 6.33 16.86 5.10
CA ARG A 216 7.72 16.48 4.84
C ARG A 216 8.44 16.00 6.09
N GLN A 217 8.30 16.71 7.21
CA GLN A 217 8.96 16.37 8.46
C GLN A 217 8.46 15.01 8.98
N TYR A 218 7.16 14.81 8.99
CA TYR A 218 6.54 13.57 9.43
C TYR A 218 7.05 12.36 8.62
N ILE A 219 7.02 12.43 7.29
CA ILE A 219 7.45 11.31 6.43
C ILE A 219 8.91 10.95 6.72
N LEU A 220 9.81 11.95 6.77
CA LEU A 220 11.24 11.71 7.04
C LEU A 220 11.49 11.18 8.45
N GLU A 221 10.74 11.66 9.46
CA GLU A 221 10.85 11.19 10.84
C GLU A 221 10.37 9.75 10.99
N GLN A 222 9.21 9.41 10.39
CA GLN A 222 8.71 8.04 10.47
C GLN A 222 9.63 7.05 9.75
N LEU A 223 10.21 7.41 8.61
CA LEU A 223 11.22 6.56 7.96
C LEU A 223 12.44 6.32 8.82
N ARG A 224 12.97 7.36 9.52
CA ARG A 224 14.14 7.20 10.42
C ARG A 224 13.84 6.27 11.60
N ASN A 225 12.61 6.27 12.08
CA ASN A 225 12.18 5.51 13.24
C ASN A 225 11.59 4.13 12.89
N LEU A 226 11.50 3.81 11.59
CA LEU A 226 10.89 2.57 11.14
C LEU A 226 11.78 1.36 11.45
N GLU A 227 11.29 0.47 12.30
CA GLU A 227 12.01 -0.74 12.72
C GLU A 227 11.97 -1.84 11.65
N VAL A 228 10.95 -1.83 10.78
CA VAL A 228 10.79 -2.81 9.70
C VAL A 228 11.80 -2.50 8.59
N PRO A 229 12.56 -3.49 8.08
CA PRO A 229 13.38 -3.31 6.91
C PRO A 229 12.58 -2.68 5.77
N ASN A 230 13.14 -1.64 5.16
CA ASN A 230 12.37 -0.91 4.17
C ASN A 230 13.19 -0.42 2.98
N TYR A 231 12.50 -0.27 1.86
CA TYR A 231 13.00 0.27 0.62
C TYR A 231 12.08 1.37 0.12
N THR A 232 12.68 2.38 -0.51
CA THR A 232 11.94 3.42 -1.23
C THR A 232 12.40 3.41 -2.68
N ILE A 233 11.46 3.18 -3.62
CA ILE A 233 11.73 3.17 -5.06
C ILE A 233 11.17 4.45 -5.67
N MET A 234 12.03 5.24 -6.31
CA MET A 234 11.66 6.52 -6.92
C MET A 234 12.03 6.55 -8.40
N GLY A 235 11.17 7.19 -9.21
CA GLY A 235 11.52 7.50 -10.59
C GLY A 235 12.30 8.81 -10.67
N SER A 236 13.41 8.87 -11.44
CA SER A 236 14.21 10.09 -11.53
C SER A 236 13.49 11.24 -12.24
N GLU A 237 12.44 10.95 -13.03
CA GLU A 237 11.61 11.93 -13.73
C GLU A 237 10.24 12.15 -13.06
N ASP A 238 10.08 11.75 -11.80
CA ASP A 238 8.87 12.04 -11.04
C ASP A 238 8.72 13.55 -10.79
N LYS A 239 7.79 14.17 -11.50
CA LYS A 239 7.54 15.63 -11.44
C LYS A 239 7.07 16.11 -10.07
N ARG A 240 6.55 15.21 -9.21
CA ARG A 240 6.02 15.60 -7.89
C ARG A 240 7.14 16.02 -6.97
N TYR A 241 8.17 15.21 -6.79
CA TYR A 241 9.29 15.63 -5.97
C TYR A 241 10.17 16.68 -6.65
N LYS A 242 10.25 16.68 -8.00
CA LYS A 242 10.98 17.72 -8.73
C LYS A 242 10.37 19.12 -8.52
N SER A 243 9.06 19.23 -8.32
CA SER A 243 8.39 20.50 -8.08
C SER A 243 8.75 21.13 -6.72
N VAL A 244 9.21 20.34 -5.76
CA VAL A 244 9.57 20.80 -4.41
C VAL A 244 11.08 20.96 -4.21
N GLY A 245 11.89 20.69 -5.25
CA GLY A 245 13.34 20.82 -5.24
C GLY A 245 14.08 19.49 -5.16
N ASN A 246 15.33 19.51 -5.60
CA ASN A 246 16.18 18.31 -5.77
C ASN A 246 16.60 17.63 -4.45
N ASN A 247 16.29 18.23 -3.30
CA ASN A 247 16.77 17.70 -2.00
C ASN A 247 15.96 16.49 -1.50
N TRP A 248 14.77 16.21 -2.07
CA TRP A 248 13.91 15.15 -1.55
C TRP A 248 14.56 13.77 -1.58
N LEU A 249 15.25 13.40 -2.67
CA LEU A 249 15.94 12.12 -2.77
C LEU A 249 17.11 12.01 -1.79
N ASP A 250 17.86 13.10 -1.59
CA ASP A 250 18.95 13.14 -0.62
C ASP A 250 18.44 13.02 0.81
N GLU A 251 17.30 13.64 1.11
CA GLU A 251 16.68 13.54 2.42
C GLU A 251 16.12 12.14 2.69
N LEU A 252 15.50 11.50 1.70
CA LEU A 252 15.10 10.09 1.79
C LEU A 252 16.30 9.20 2.11
N LYS A 253 17.40 9.37 1.39
CA LYS A 253 18.64 8.63 1.64
C LYS A 253 19.17 8.81 3.06
N GLN A 254 19.03 10.01 3.63
CA GLN A 254 19.46 10.31 4.99
C GLN A 254 18.59 9.71 6.09
N THR A 255 17.39 9.16 5.74
CA THR A 255 16.53 8.48 6.71
C THR A 255 16.99 7.07 7.05
N GLY A 256 17.87 6.48 6.24
CA GLY A 256 18.30 5.09 6.36
C GLY A 256 17.43 4.12 5.56
N THR A 257 16.38 4.59 4.83
CA THR A 257 15.68 3.76 3.85
C THR A 257 16.64 3.32 2.74
N ASN A 258 16.49 2.10 2.24
CA ASN A 258 17.24 1.64 1.07
C ASN A 258 16.63 2.30 -0.18
N LEU A 259 17.24 3.41 -0.61
CA LEU A 259 16.75 4.18 -1.75
C LEU A 259 17.19 3.55 -3.08
N VAL A 260 16.21 3.24 -3.94
CA VAL A 260 16.42 2.78 -5.32
C VAL A 260 15.85 3.84 -6.26
N ILE A 261 16.63 4.24 -7.27
CA ILE A 261 16.19 5.20 -8.30
C ILE A 261 16.12 4.47 -9.63
N ILE A 262 14.96 4.52 -10.29
CA ILE A 262 14.78 4.05 -11.65
C ILE A 262 14.94 5.26 -12.56
N GLU A 263 16.05 5.30 -13.28
CA GLU A 263 16.41 6.42 -14.16
C GLU A 263 15.42 6.56 -15.31
N GLY A 264 14.95 7.78 -15.56
CA GLY A 264 13.97 8.11 -16.60
C GLY A 264 12.52 7.82 -16.23
N ALA A 265 12.26 7.08 -15.15
CA ALA A 265 10.90 6.75 -14.73
C ALA A 265 10.14 7.95 -14.17
N ASN A 266 8.87 8.06 -14.52
CA ASN A 266 7.95 9.02 -13.94
C ASN A 266 7.30 8.49 -12.64
N HIS A 267 6.38 9.28 -12.07
CA HIS A 267 5.64 8.93 -10.85
C HIS A 267 4.94 7.56 -10.89
N PHE A 268 4.51 7.13 -12.04
CA PHE A 268 3.71 5.91 -12.25
C PHE A 268 4.53 4.76 -12.84
N PHE A 269 5.83 4.97 -13.08
CA PHE A 269 6.70 4.00 -13.77
C PHE A 269 6.08 3.52 -15.10
N SER A 270 5.60 4.49 -15.92
CA SER A 270 4.86 4.18 -17.15
C SER A 270 5.78 3.67 -18.25
N SER A 271 5.21 2.98 -19.25
CA SER A 271 5.91 2.42 -20.42
C SER A 271 6.93 1.35 -20.03
N GLU A 272 8.14 1.39 -20.58
CA GLU A 272 9.24 0.44 -20.30
C GLU A 272 9.65 0.39 -18.83
N TYR A 273 9.51 1.48 -18.08
CA TYR A 273 9.87 1.57 -16.66
C TYR A 273 8.97 0.73 -15.74
N GLU A 274 7.83 0.25 -16.25
CA GLU A 274 7.00 -0.71 -15.54
C GLU A 274 7.74 -2.02 -15.31
N PHE A 275 8.49 -2.50 -16.29
CA PHE A 275 9.32 -3.70 -16.16
C PHE A 275 10.47 -3.48 -15.18
N ASP A 276 11.13 -2.31 -15.23
CA ASP A 276 12.19 -1.99 -14.27
C ASP A 276 11.66 -1.98 -12.83
N LEU A 277 10.46 -1.43 -12.60
CA LEU A 277 9.82 -1.48 -11.30
C LEU A 277 9.53 -2.93 -10.85
N GLN A 278 8.96 -3.74 -11.74
CA GLN A 278 8.65 -5.14 -11.47
C GLN A 278 9.90 -5.93 -11.08
N ASP A 279 10.97 -5.78 -11.85
CA ASP A 279 12.26 -6.43 -11.59
C ASP A 279 12.85 -5.99 -10.25
N GLN A 280 12.84 -4.70 -9.93
CA GLN A 280 13.33 -4.18 -8.66
C GLN A 280 12.53 -4.73 -7.46
N LEU A 281 11.20 -4.76 -7.55
CA LEU A 281 10.34 -5.28 -6.50
C LEU A 281 10.64 -6.76 -6.19
N VAL A 282 10.74 -7.58 -7.23
CA VAL A 282 11.03 -9.01 -7.11
C VAL A 282 12.46 -9.24 -6.61
N GLN A 283 13.44 -8.50 -7.14
CA GLN A 283 14.85 -8.60 -6.73
C GLN A 283 15.03 -8.23 -5.26
N ILE A 284 14.48 -7.11 -4.82
CA ILE A 284 14.53 -6.66 -3.41
C ILE A 284 13.98 -7.74 -2.50
N THR A 285 12.81 -8.26 -2.84
CA THR A 285 12.13 -9.26 -2.04
C THR A 285 12.91 -10.57 -1.99
N ASN A 286 13.37 -11.07 -3.12
CA ASN A 286 14.17 -12.30 -3.17
C ASN A 286 15.49 -12.14 -2.39
N ASN A 287 16.15 -11.00 -2.51
CA ASN A 287 17.39 -10.74 -1.77
C ASN A 287 17.14 -10.68 -0.26
N HIS A 288 15.99 -10.15 0.17
CA HIS A 288 15.66 -10.04 1.59
C HIS A 288 15.37 -11.41 2.22
N PHE A 289 14.63 -12.30 1.53
CA PHE A 289 14.20 -13.57 2.10
C PHE A 289 15.10 -14.76 1.76
N ASN A 290 16.00 -14.66 0.78
CA ASN A 290 16.93 -15.72 0.41
C ASN A 290 18.36 -15.50 0.99
N GLN A 291 18.55 -14.53 1.88
CA GLN A 291 19.82 -14.41 2.60
C GLN A 291 19.92 -15.58 3.61
N PRO A 292 21.07 -16.28 3.64
CA PRO A 292 21.28 -17.46 4.50
C PRO A 292 21.24 -17.13 6.00
#